data_bb942f750827d24a36b23b5097c40cd9
#
_entry.id   bb942f750827d24a36b23b5097c40cd9
#
_cell.length_a   1.000
_cell.length_b   1.000
_cell.length_c   1.000
_cell.angle_alpha   90.00
_cell.angle_beta   90.00
_cell.angle_gamma   90.00
#
_symmetry.space_group_name_H-M   'P 1'
#
loop_
_entity.id
_entity.type
_entity.pdbx_description
1 polymer ?
#
loop_
_entity_poly.entity_id
_entity_poly.type
_entity_poly.pdbx_seq_one_letter_code
_entity_poly.pdbx_strand_id
1 'polypeptide(L)'
;MIVMLVGLTVGWVLLNVFSALDAEKASRSSIYWVLLGVGAVLFAFLLAGVILYLIWIIQNINLNRRQSNFIDAVTHELKTPIASLKLYLQTLHRRDVQGPQRQQFYSTMMEDVERLDRLINQLLDVARLQRDQQDPASKEWVSLRSVTQECIERLAKQHSLSLEVFEVSIQDCQVLAHRIDIDVLLGNLLDNAIKYSSAEPYVEVRITFQNQSALIAISDNGPGIPRHLRRKIFSRFYRAGDELERRKPGVGLGLFLVRSIVERLKGSITVSERIKHPGATFLVTLPAREDLSALPNKTV
;
A
#
# COMPACT_ATOMS: atom_id res chain seq x y z
N MET A 1 -14.84 26.98 -19.01
CA MET A 1 -15.74 25.94 -19.57
C MET A 1 -17.00 25.75 -18.72
N ILE A 2 -16.93 25.37 -17.43
CA ILE A 2 -18.11 25.15 -16.56
C ILE A 2 -18.97 26.40 -16.44
N VAL A 3 -18.37 27.58 -16.16
CA VAL A 3 -19.08 28.88 -16.07
C VAL A 3 -19.79 29.24 -17.37
N MET A 4 -19.19 28.98 -18.52
CA MET A 4 -19.78 29.21 -19.84
C MET A 4 -20.96 28.25 -20.11
N LEU A 5 -20.85 26.97 -19.70
CA LEU A 5 -21.93 25.99 -19.82
C LEU A 5 -23.13 26.37 -18.93
N VAL A 6 -22.85 26.76 -17.66
CA VAL A 6 -23.89 27.25 -16.74
C VAL A 6 -24.55 28.52 -17.28
N GLY A 7 -23.78 29.46 -17.81
CA GLY A 7 -24.32 30.69 -18.43
C GLY A 7 -25.21 30.41 -19.64
N LEU A 8 -24.79 29.49 -20.52
CA LEU A 8 -25.58 29.07 -21.70
C LEU A 8 -26.91 28.41 -21.31
N THR A 9 -26.90 27.61 -20.23
CA THR A 9 -28.12 26.92 -19.78
C THR A 9 -29.10 27.84 -19.05
N VAL A 10 -28.57 28.71 -18.19
CA VAL A 10 -29.41 29.73 -17.55
C VAL A 10 -30.05 30.60 -18.63
N GLY A 11 -29.27 31.00 -19.63
CA GLY A 11 -29.79 31.77 -20.79
C GLY A 11 -30.84 30.99 -21.59
N TRP A 12 -30.61 29.69 -21.87
CA TRP A 12 -31.57 28.84 -22.56
C TRP A 12 -32.88 28.64 -21.77
N VAL A 13 -32.78 28.35 -20.43
CA VAL A 13 -33.92 28.20 -19.54
C VAL A 13 -34.73 29.50 -19.49
N LEU A 14 -34.08 30.65 -19.30
CA LEU A 14 -34.74 31.95 -19.28
C LEU A 14 -35.48 32.25 -20.58
N LEU A 15 -34.85 32.00 -21.73
CA LEU A 15 -35.40 32.21 -23.04
C LEU A 15 -36.65 31.35 -23.29
N ASN A 16 -36.61 30.07 -22.87
CA ASN A 16 -37.76 29.18 -22.98
C ASN A 16 -38.89 29.53 -22.01
N VAL A 17 -38.57 29.94 -20.76
CA VAL A 17 -39.60 30.40 -19.79
C VAL A 17 -40.27 31.67 -20.30
N PHE A 18 -39.55 32.67 -20.78
CA PHE A 18 -40.13 33.88 -21.37
C PHE A 18 -41.01 33.56 -22.57
N SER A 19 -40.51 32.69 -23.48
CA SER A 19 -41.30 32.27 -24.66
C SER A 19 -42.58 31.49 -24.25
N ALA A 20 -42.55 30.69 -23.18
CA ALA A 20 -43.69 29.96 -22.71
C ALA A 20 -44.75 30.90 -22.09
N LEU A 21 -44.35 31.93 -21.35
CA LEU A 21 -45.24 32.95 -20.77
C LEU A 21 -45.92 33.80 -21.86
N ASP A 22 -45.19 34.14 -22.93
CA ASP A 22 -45.80 34.88 -24.08
C ASP A 22 -46.71 33.96 -24.90
N ALA A 23 -46.44 32.66 -24.99
CA ALA A 23 -47.25 31.68 -25.73
C ALA A 23 -48.57 31.30 -24.99
N GLU A 24 -48.70 31.59 -23.69
CA GLU A 24 -49.92 31.38 -22.90
C GLU A 24 -51.11 32.17 -23.50
N LYS A 25 -50.81 33.29 -24.17
CA LYS A 25 -51.79 34.07 -24.94
C LYS A 25 -52.22 33.45 -26.28
N ALA A 26 -51.49 32.43 -26.78
CA ALA A 26 -51.61 31.91 -28.14
C ALA A 26 -52.04 30.44 -28.24
N SER A 27 -52.60 29.80 -27.24
CA SER A 27 -53.05 28.38 -27.25
C SER A 27 -51.97 27.31 -27.61
N ARG A 28 -50.69 27.67 -27.59
CA ARG A 28 -49.55 26.76 -27.89
C ARG A 28 -48.62 26.49 -26.74
N SER A 29 -49.02 26.81 -25.49
CA SER A 29 -48.18 26.70 -24.28
C SER A 29 -47.66 25.28 -24.02
N SER A 30 -48.46 24.25 -24.32
CA SER A 30 -48.10 22.85 -24.05
C SER A 30 -46.81 22.40 -24.74
N ILE A 31 -46.56 22.85 -25.97
CA ILE A 31 -45.33 22.46 -26.76
C ILE A 31 -44.09 23.07 -26.10
N TYR A 32 -44.14 24.27 -25.58
CA TYR A 32 -43.02 24.94 -24.92
C TYR A 32 -42.64 24.27 -23.62
N TRP A 33 -43.62 23.82 -22.83
CA TRP A 33 -43.36 23.08 -21.58
C TRP A 33 -42.74 21.71 -21.82
N VAL A 34 -43.14 21.03 -22.90
CA VAL A 34 -42.50 19.77 -23.30
C VAL A 34 -41.05 19.99 -23.76
N LEU A 35 -40.81 21.03 -24.59
CA LEU A 35 -39.44 21.38 -25.04
C LEU A 35 -38.55 21.78 -23.87
N LEU A 36 -39.08 22.55 -22.90
CA LEU A 36 -38.36 22.92 -21.70
C LEU A 36 -37.98 21.67 -20.89
N GLY A 37 -38.92 20.73 -20.69
CA GLY A 37 -38.68 19.49 -19.96
C GLY A 37 -37.61 18.61 -20.64
N VAL A 38 -37.74 18.41 -21.97
CA VAL A 38 -36.75 17.64 -22.73
C VAL A 38 -35.36 18.28 -22.67
N GLY A 39 -35.28 19.59 -22.82
CA GLY A 39 -34.01 20.30 -22.76
C GLY A 39 -33.39 20.29 -21.37
N ALA A 40 -34.19 20.40 -20.31
CA ALA A 40 -33.71 20.28 -18.93
C ALA A 40 -33.10 18.87 -18.64
N VAL A 41 -33.76 17.82 -19.12
CA VAL A 41 -33.27 16.44 -19.02
C VAL A 41 -31.96 16.25 -19.81
N LEU A 42 -31.90 16.71 -21.07
CA LEU A 42 -30.68 16.63 -21.87
C LEU A 42 -29.52 17.38 -21.24
N PHE A 43 -29.80 18.54 -20.65
CA PHE A 43 -28.79 19.29 -19.93
C PHE A 43 -28.32 18.60 -18.67
N ALA A 44 -29.22 18.00 -17.87
CA ALA A 44 -28.83 17.22 -16.70
C ALA A 44 -27.89 16.07 -17.08
N PHE A 45 -28.15 15.36 -18.18
CA PHE A 45 -27.26 14.32 -18.72
C PHE A 45 -25.91 14.88 -19.15
N LEU A 46 -25.87 16.03 -19.83
CA LEU A 46 -24.65 16.67 -20.25
C LEU A 46 -23.81 17.12 -19.04
N LEU A 47 -24.43 17.73 -18.04
CA LEU A 47 -23.78 18.12 -16.78
C LEU A 47 -23.20 16.90 -16.05
N ALA A 48 -23.98 15.83 -15.92
CA ALA A 48 -23.53 14.58 -15.33
C ALA A 48 -22.31 14.00 -16.09
N GLY A 49 -22.35 14.00 -17.44
CA GLY A 49 -21.24 13.57 -18.28
C GLY A 49 -19.98 14.39 -18.06
N VAL A 50 -20.10 15.71 -17.96
CA VAL A 50 -18.97 16.62 -17.69
C VAL A 50 -18.38 16.35 -16.30
N ILE A 51 -19.23 16.17 -15.28
CA ILE A 51 -18.77 15.87 -13.92
C ILE A 51 -18.02 14.52 -13.88
N LEU A 52 -18.57 13.48 -14.50
CA LEU A 52 -17.93 12.16 -14.58
C LEU A 52 -16.60 12.25 -15.33
N TYR A 53 -16.54 13.00 -16.42
CA TYR A 53 -15.31 13.22 -17.18
C TYR A 53 -14.24 13.96 -16.36
N LEU A 54 -14.62 14.99 -15.59
CA LEU A 54 -13.71 15.69 -14.69
C LEU A 54 -13.18 14.79 -13.58
N ILE A 55 -14.04 13.97 -12.97
CA ILE A 55 -13.64 13.00 -11.96
C ILE A 55 -12.63 12.01 -12.58
N TRP A 56 -12.90 11.52 -13.78
CA TRP A 56 -12.01 10.60 -14.49
C TRP A 56 -10.65 11.24 -14.81
N ILE A 57 -10.62 12.50 -15.28
CA ILE A 57 -9.38 13.24 -15.53
C ILE A 57 -8.57 13.41 -14.24
N ILE A 58 -9.21 13.83 -13.13
CA ILE A 58 -8.52 14.03 -11.85
C ILE A 58 -7.91 12.70 -11.37
N GLN A 59 -8.63 11.58 -11.50
CA GLN A 59 -8.12 10.27 -11.17
C GLN A 59 -6.90 9.87 -12.02
N ASN A 60 -6.96 10.10 -13.34
CA ASN A 60 -5.84 9.80 -14.23
C ASN A 60 -4.60 10.68 -13.96
N ILE A 61 -4.79 11.98 -13.72
CA ILE A 61 -3.68 12.88 -13.36
C ILE A 61 -3.02 12.43 -12.05
N ASN A 62 -3.82 12.06 -11.05
CA ASN A 62 -3.30 11.56 -9.79
C ASN A 62 -2.54 10.22 -9.95
N LEU A 63 -3.02 9.33 -10.83
CA LEU A 63 -2.34 8.08 -11.14
C LEU A 63 -1.00 8.35 -11.84
N ASN A 64 -0.99 9.19 -12.87
CA ASN A 64 0.22 9.57 -13.60
C ASN A 64 1.27 10.24 -12.69
N ARG A 65 0.85 11.16 -11.82
CA ARG A 65 1.73 11.79 -10.83
C ARG A 65 2.34 10.76 -9.87
N ARG A 66 1.54 9.80 -9.39
CA ARG A 66 2.03 8.73 -8.52
C ARG A 66 3.03 7.84 -9.25
N GLN A 67 2.79 7.54 -10.52
CA GLN A 67 3.70 6.76 -11.35
C GLN A 67 5.00 7.50 -11.63
N SER A 68 4.95 8.81 -11.91
CA SER A 68 6.14 9.65 -12.06
C SER A 68 6.95 9.69 -10.76
N ASN A 69 6.31 10.02 -9.63
CA ASN A 69 6.96 10.05 -8.32
C ASN A 69 7.57 8.69 -7.94
N PHE A 70 6.98 7.58 -8.41
CA PHE A 70 7.57 6.26 -8.22
C PHE A 70 8.85 6.07 -9.01
N ILE A 71 8.84 6.41 -10.31
CA ILE A 71 10.03 6.30 -11.17
C ILE A 71 11.15 7.16 -10.58
N ASP A 72 10.83 8.38 -10.12
CA ASP A 72 11.79 9.28 -9.49
C ASP A 72 12.32 8.70 -8.18
N ALA A 73 11.45 8.15 -7.33
CA ALA A 73 11.84 7.51 -6.07
C ALA A 73 12.71 6.27 -6.30
N VAL A 74 12.32 5.37 -7.22
CA VAL A 74 13.12 4.19 -7.57
C VAL A 74 14.48 4.60 -8.12
N THR A 75 14.50 5.56 -9.04
CA THR A 75 15.73 6.07 -9.64
C THR A 75 16.66 6.66 -8.55
N HIS A 76 16.11 7.43 -7.63
CA HIS A 76 16.88 8.01 -6.53
C HIS A 76 17.40 6.92 -5.55
N GLU A 77 16.56 5.97 -5.16
CA GLU A 77 16.92 4.87 -4.26
C GLU A 77 17.94 3.90 -4.88
N LEU A 78 17.96 3.76 -6.22
CA LEU A 78 19.00 3.01 -6.95
C LEU A 78 20.28 3.83 -7.11
N LYS A 79 20.18 5.13 -7.41
CA LYS A 79 21.35 5.98 -7.72
C LYS A 79 22.26 6.17 -6.50
N THR A 80 21.67 6.26 -5.30
CA THR A 80 22.43 6.49 -4.05
C THR A 80 23.42 5.35 -3.77
N PRO A 81 23.02 4.07 -3.66
CA PRO A 81 23.96 2.97 -3.42
C PRO A 81 24.95 2.77 -4.59
N ILE A 82 24.51 2.99 -5.84
CA ILE A 82 25.41 2.92 -7.01
C ILE A 82 26.51 3.99 -6.92
N ALA A 83 26.16 5.22 -6.52
CA ALA A 83 27.13 6.30 -6.35
C ALA A 83 28.13 6.01 -5.21
N SER A 84 27.64 5.46 -4.09
CA SER A 84 28.43 5.02 -2.96
C SER A 84 29.41 3.92 -3.36
N LEU A 85 28.94 2.84 -4.00
CA LEU A 85 29.76 1.77 -4.55
C LEU A 85 30.86 2.31 -5.47
N LYS A 86 30.49 3.19 -6.41
CA LYS A 86 31.44 3.81 -7.34
C LYS A 86 32.51 4.61 -6.60
N LEU A 87 32.13 5.37 -5.58
CA LEU A 87 33.08 6.17 -4.79
C LEU A 87 34.07 5.28 -4.04
N TYR A 88 33.60 4.22 -3.36
CA TYR A 88 34.47 3.31 -2.64
C TYR A 88 35.41 2.55 -3.58
N LEU A 89 34.91 2.05 -4.70
CA LEU A 89 35.76 1.38 -5.73
C LEU A 89 36.80 2.34 -6.31
N GLN A 90 36.43 3.60 -6.60
CA GLN A 90 37.39 4.59 -7.11
C GLN A 90 38.47 4.94 -6.07
N THR A 91 38.05 5.00 -4.77
CA THR A 91 38.98 5.29 -3.67
C THR A 91 39.98 4.12 -3.49
N LEU A 92 39.50 2.89 -3.48
CA LEU A 92 40.35 1.67 -3.41
C LEU A 92 41.28 1.55 -4.61
N HIS A 93 40.86 2.01 -5.80
CA HIS A 93 41.69 1.97 -7.00
C HIS A 93 42.78 3.05 -6.99
N ARG A 94 42.49 4.23 -6.43
CA ARG A 94 43.41 5.39 -6.47
C ARG A 94 44.35 5.49 -5.26
N ARG A 95 43.99 4.88 -4.14
CA ARG A 95 44.73 4.95 -2.88
C ARG A 95 45.01 3.57 -2.34
N ASP A 96 46.18 3.36 -1.79
CA ASP A 96 46.46 2.16 -1.03
C ASP A 96 45.81 2.22 0.35
N VAL A 97 44.52 1.84 0.41
CA VAL A 97 43.75 1.78 1.65
C VAL A 97 44.04 0.46 2.33
N GLN A 98 44.62 0.49 3.53
CA GLN A 98 45.02 -0.70 4.26
C GLN A 98 44.28 -0.85 5.60
N GLY A 99 44.32 -2.06 6.15
CA GLY A 99 43.81 -2.37 7.50
C GLY A 99 42.32 -2.22 7.68
N PRO A 100 41.88 -1.71 8.85
CA PRO A 100 40.45 -1.65 9.24
C PRO A 100 39.60 -0.83 8.27
N GLN A 101 40.16 0.24 7.70
CA GLN A 101 39.44 1.11 6.76
C GLN A 101 39.05 0.40 5.46
N ARG A 102 39.92 -0.47 4.95
CA ARG A 102 39.60 -1.31 3.76
C ARG A 102 38.48 -2.26 4.05
N GLN A 103 38.45 -2.85 5.24
CA GLN A 103 37.40 -3.77 5.64
C GLN A 103 36.05 -3.04 5.81
N GLN A 104 36.09 -1.83 6.35
CA GLN A 104 34.89 -0.97 6.46
C GLN A 104 34.34 -0.61 5.07
N PHE A 105 35.19 -0.32 4.08
CA PHE A 105 34.72 -0.05 2.72
C PHE A 105 34.03 -1.26 2.09
N TYR A 106 34.60 -2.47 2.27
CA TYR A 106 33.98 -3.69 1.78
C TYR A 106 32.64 -3.96 2.46
N SER A 107 32.50 -3.77 3.80
CA SER A 107 31.23 -3.96 4.49
C SER A 107 30.16 -2.98 4.01
N THR A 108 30.50 -1.70 3.83
CA THR A 108 29.56 -0.70 3.33
C THR A 108 29.14 -1.00 1.88
N MET A 109 30.10 -1.43 1.03
CA MET A 109 29.76 -1.85 -0.34
C MET A 109 28.82 -3.07 -0.36
N MET A 110 29.03 -4.03 0.55
CA MET A 110 28.16 -5.20 0.66
C MET A 110 26.75 -4.81 1.11
N GLU A 111 26.63 -3.92 2.08
CA GLU A 111 25.34 -3.37 2.52
C GLU A 111 24.58 -2.66 1.39
N ASP A 112 25.30 -1.89 0.55
CA ASP A 112 24.74 -1.23 -0.62
C ASP A 112 24.25 -2.23 -1.68
N VAL A 113 24.99 -3.32 -1.92
CA VAL A 113 24.59 -4.41 -2.83
C VAL A 113 23.34 -5.11 -2.30
N GLU A 114 23.29 -5.46 -1.02
CA GLU A 114 22.13 -6.08 -0.39
C GLU A 114 20.89 -5.16 -0.42
N ARG A 115 21.12 -3.84 -0.30
CA ARG A 115 20.04 -2.85 -0.45
C ARG A 115 19.48 -2.83 -1.88
N LEU A 116 20.36 -2.89 -2.90
CA LEU A 116 19.93 -2.97 -4.30
C LEU A 116 19.15 -4.25 -4.59
N ASP A 117 19.63 -5.39 -4.09
CA ASP A 117 18.93 -6.67 -4.24
C ASP A 117 17.52 -6.63 -3.63
N ARG A 118 17.38 -6.09 -2.43
CA ARG A 118 16.05 -5.89 -1.81
C ARG A 118 15.11 -5.02 -2.64
N LEU A 119 15.61 -3.92 -3.22
CA LEU A 119 14.82 -3.05 -4.09
C LEU A 119 14.35 -3.77 -5.35
N ILE A 120 15.23 -4.53 -5.99
CA ILE A 120 14.92 -5.31 -7.19
C ILE A 120 13.86 -6.37 -6.86
N ASN A 121 14.02 -7.10 -5.76
CA ASN A 121 13.05 -8.12 -5.34
C ASN A 121 11.68 -7.52 -5.05
N GLN A 122 11.59 -6.35 -4.39
CA GLN A 122 10.32 -5.63 -4.20
C GLN A 122 9.65 -5.24 -5.52
N LEU A 123 10.42 -4.83 -6.54
CA LEU A 123 9.88 -4.52 -7.87
C LEU A 123 9.37 -5.78 -8.59
N LEU A 124 10.11 -6.88 -8.48
CA LEU A 124 9.71 -8.18 -9.04
C LEU A 124 8.45 -8.72 -8.38
N ASP A 125 8.29 -8.57 -7.05
CA ASP A 125 7.09 -8.98 -6.33
C ASP A 125 5.85 -8.23 -6.82
N VAL A 126 5.98 -6.90 -7.07
CA VAL A 126 4.89 -6.12 -7.69
C VAL A 126 4.55 -6.64 -9.09
N ALA A 127 5.56 -6.97 -9.90
CA ALA A 127 5.35 -7.47 -11.25
C ALA A 127 4.71 -8.88 -11.25
N ARG A 128 5.12 -9.75 -10.32
CA ARG A 128 4.55 -11.09 -10.13
C ARG A 128 3.09 -11.02 -9.72
N LEU A 129 2.73 -10.18 -8.76
CA LEU A 129 1.34 -10.00 -8.33
C LEU A 129 0.39 -9.61 -9.46
N GLN A 130 0.90 -8.97 -10.51
CA GLN A 130 0.12 -8.61 -11.70
C GLN A 130 -0.02 -9.79 -12.68
N ARG A 131 0.91 -10.75 -12.68
CA ARG A 131 0.90 -11.92 -13.60
C ARG A 131 0.20 -13.14 -13.01
N ASP A 132 0.37 -13.40 -11.70
CA ASP A 132 -0.07 -14.64 -11.04
C ASP A 132 -1.57 -14.73 -10.73
N GLN A 133 -2.42 -13.98 -11.45
CA GLN A 133 -3.87 -14.21 -11.41
C GLN A 133 -4.29 -15.57 -12.02
N GLN A 134 -3.37 -16.38 -12.56
CA GLN A 134 -3.70 -17.45 -13.50
C GLN A 134 -3.39 -18.87 -13.05
N ASP A 135 -2.66 -19.12 -11.94
CA ASP A 135 -2.39 -20.52 -11.53
C ASP A 135 -2.92 -20.87 -10.13
N PRO A 136 -4.14 -21.44 -10.04
CA PRO A 136 -4.68 -21.92 -8.77
C PRO A 136 -3.98 -23.19 -8.25
N ALA A 137 -3.23 -23.90 -9.10
CA ALA A 137 -2.72 -25.25 -8.80
C ALA A 137 -1.53 -25.27 -7.81
N SER A 138 -0.90 -24.13 -7.53
CA SER A 138 0.28 -24.05 -6.66
C SER A 138 0.00 -23.52 -5.24
N LYS A 139 -1.27 -23.42 -4.83
CA LYS A 139 -1.63 -23.04 -3.45
C LYS A 139 -1.53 -24.24 -2.52
N GLU A 140 -0.96 -23.99 -1.35
CA GLU A 140 -0.82 -24.97 -0.27
C GLU A 140 -1.36 -24.43 1.05
N TRP A 141 -1.59 -25.31 2.02
CA TRP A 141 -1.92 -24.89 3.38
C TRP A 141 -0.66 -24.47 4.12
N VAL A 142 -0.49 -23.16 4.25
CA VAL A 142 0.69 -22.53 4.86
C VAL A 142 0.47 -22.30 6.34
N SER A 143 1.34 -22.85 7.18
CA SER A 143 1.34 -22.58 8.64
C SER A 143 1.80 -21.15 8.89
N LEU A 144 0.93 -20.35 9.52
CA LEU A 144 1.27 -18.96 9.88
C LEU A 144 2.37 -18.90 10.94
N ARG A 145 2.42 -19.88 11.86
CA ARG A 145 3.47 -19.95 12.89
C ARG A 145 4.86 -20.07 12.25
N SER A 146 5.05 -21.06 11.37
CA SER A 146 6.35 -21.32 10.74
C SER A 146 6.85 -20.09 9.97
N VAL A 147 6.01 -19.51 9.09
CA VAL A 147 6.41 -18.37 8.27
C VAL A 147 6.67 -17.13 9.14
N THR A 148 5.87 -16.91 10.19
CA THR A 148 6.09 -15.76 11.10
C THR A 148 7.42 -15.87 11.82
N GLN A 149 7.77 -17.06 12.36
CA GLN A 149 9.04 -17.28 13.03
C GLN A 149 10.22 -17.07 12.10
N GLU A 150 10.19 -17.64 10.89
CA GLU A 150 11.22 -17.47 9.88
C GLU A 150 11.40 -15.98 9.48
N CYS A 151 10.29 -15.25 9.32
CA CYS A 151 10.34 -13.82 9.04
C CYS A 151 10.99 -13.03 10.19
N ILE A 152 10.62 -13.32 11.43
CA ILE A 152 11.18 -12.64 12.60
C ILE A 152 12.68 -12.89 12.71
N GLU A 153 13.15 -14.13 12.60
CA GLU A 153 14.56 -14.47 12.66
C GLU A 153 15.37 -13.79 11.55
N ARG A 154 14.85 -13.81 10.33
CA ARG A 154 15.47 -13.15 9.19
C ARG A 154 15.58 -11.64 9.41
N LEU A 155 14.50 -10.97 9.85
CA LEU A 155 14.48 -9.53 10.07
C LEU A 155 15.30 -9.11 11.30
N ALA A 156 15.28 -9.88 12.39
CA ALA A 156 16.14 -9.65 13.54
C ALA A 156 17.62 -9.65 13.14
N LYS A 157 18.05 -10.64 12.36
CA LYS A 157 19.42 -10.71 11.82
C LYS A 157 19.72 -9.52 10.89
N GLN A 158 18.79 -9.18 9.97
CA GLN A 158 18.96 -8.10 9.00
C GLN A 158 19.10 -6.72 9.66
N HIS A 159 18.34 -6.47 10.73
CA HIS A 159 18.37 -5.20 11.47
C HIS A 159 19.30 -5.22 12.69
N SER A 160 20.06 -6.31 12.90
CA SER A 160 20.94 -6.52 14.08
C SER A 160 20.22 -6.32 15.41
N LEU A 161 18.99 -6.84 15.51
CA LEU A 161 18.12 -6.74 16.69
C LEU A 161 18.13 -8.05 17.49
N SER A 162 17.96 -7.93 18.82
CA SER A 162 17.62 -9.09 19.67
C SER A 162 16.21 -9.60 19.36
N LEU A 163 15.98 -10.91 19.48
CA LEU A 163 14.64 -11.50 19.37
C LEU A 163 13.69 -11.01 20.48
N GLU A 164 14.20 -10.49 21.58
CA GLU A 164 13.42 -9.89 22.68
C GLU A 164 12.61 -8.65 22.28
N VAL A 165 12.98 -8.03 21.15
CA VAL A 165 12.21 -6.92 20.54
C VAL A 165 10.81 -7.37 20.13
N PHE A 166 10.62 -8.68 19.88
CA PHE A 166 9.37 -9.24 19.39
C PHE A 166 8.62 -9.96 20.50
N GLU A 167 7.46 -9.45 20.88
CA GLU A 167 6.50 -10.20 21.71
C GLU A 167 5.57 -11.00 20.80
N VAL A 168 5.66 -12.34 20.87
CA VAL A 168 4.99 -13.23 19.91
C VAL A 168 3.96 -14.11 20.60
N SER A 169 2.71 -14.04 20.17
CA SER A 169 1.60 -14.89 20.63
C SER A 169 0.85 -15.44 19.42
N ILE A 170 1.02 -16.72 19.10
CA ILE A 170 0.47 -17.33 17.89
C ILE A 170 -0.36 -18.56 18.23
N GLN A 171 -1.64 -18.56 17.83
CA GLN A 171 -2.46 -19.77 17.73
C GLN A 171 -2.17 -20.46 16.40
N ASP A 172 -2.11 -21.80 16.43
CA ASP A 172 -1.78 -22.59 15.25
C ASP A 172 -2.91 -22.60 14.25
N CYS A 173 -2.67 -22.01 13.08
CA CYS A 173 -3.61 -21.97 11.98
C CYS A 173 -2.89 -21.92 10.63
N GLN A 174 -3.60 -22.37 9.59
CA GLN A 174 -3.11 -22.45 8.22
C GLN A 174 -4.00 -21.64 7.28
N VAL A 175 -3.38 -20.98 6.30
CA VAL A 175 -4.06 -20.24 5.23
C VAL A 175 -3.78 -20.93 3.90
N LEU A 176 -4.79 -21.05 3.04
CA LEU A 176 -4.62 -21.59 1.69
C LEU A 176 -4.05 -20.50 0.76
N ALA A 177 -2.74 -20.52 0.56
CA ALA A 177 -2.01 -19.49 -0.17
C ALA A 177 -0.75 -20.05 -0.85
N HIS A 178 -0.09 -19.25 -1.67
CA HIS A 178 1.31 -19.50 -1.99
C HIS A 178 2.17 -19.07 -0.79
N ARG A 179 3.11 -19.91 -0.37
CA ARG A 179 3.99 -19.60 0.78
C ARG A 179 4.69 -18.24 0.62
N ILE A 180 5.12 -17.91 -0.60
CA ILE A 180 5.77 -16.63 -0.90
C ILE A 180 4.86 -15.43 -0.62
N ASP A 181 3.54 -15.54 -0.84
CA ASP A 181 2.59 -14.47 -0.54
C ASP A 181 2.52 -14.16 0.95
N ILE A 182 2.49 -15.20 1.77
CA ILE A 182 2.47 -15.06 3.23
C ILE A 182 3.80 -14.50 3.73
N ASP A 183 4.93 -14.95 3.16
CA ASP A 183 6.26 -14.42 3.49
C ASP A 183 6.37 -12.92 3.12
N VAL A 184 5.93 -12.52 1.92
CA VAL A 184 5.92 -11.11 1.49
C VAL A 184 4.98 -10.26 2.36
N LEU A 185 3.80 -10.78 2.72
CA LEU A 185 2.83 -10.10 3.57
C LEU A 185 3.41 -9.84 4.96
N LEU A 186 3.86 -10.89 5.65
CA LEU A 186 4.40 -10.81 7.00
C LEU A 186 5.71 -10.01 7.03
N GLY A 187 6.61 -10.27 6.07
CA GLY A 187 7.87 -9.56 5.95
C GLY A 187 7.70 -8.05 5.80
N ASN A 188 6.76 -7.60 4.94
CA ASN A 188 6.50 -6.16 4.78
C ASN A 188 5.86 -5.52 6.03
N LEU A 189 4.96 -6.21 6.72
CA LEU A 189 4.35 -5.67 7.95
C LEU A 189 5.34 -5.60 9.09
N LEU A 190 6.14 -6.65 9.30
CA LEU A 190 7.16 -6.70 10.34
C LEU A 190 8.30 -5.70 10.08
N ASP A 191 8.80 -5.61 8.86
CA ASP A 191 9.82 -4.63 8.47
C ASP A 191 9.33 -3.19 8.68
N ASN A 192 8.06 -2.91 8.34
CA ASN A 192 7.45 -1.62 8.64
C ASN A 192 7.36 -1.36 10.14
N ALA A 193 6.95 -2.36 10.94
CA ALA A 193 6.87 -2.22 12.39
C ALA A 193 8.24 -1.89 13.00
N ILE A 194 9.32 -2.54 12.56
CA ILE A 194 10.70 -2.24 12.98
C ILE A 194 11.10 -0.82 12.53
N LYS A 195 10.92 -0.50 11.26
CA LYS A 195 11.34 0.79 10.67
C LYS A 195 10.67 2.00 11.30
N TYR A 196 9.40 1.87 11.66
CA TYR A 196 8.62 2.98 12.20
C TYR A 196 8.52 2.99 13.72
N SER A 197 9.08 2.01 14.39
CA SER A 197 9.25 1.98 15.84
C SER A 197 10.09 3.15 16.36
N SER A 198 10.02 3.39 17.68
CA SER A 198 10.86 4.34 18.40
C SER A 198 12.34 3.93 18.40
N ALA A 199 13.19 4.68 19.14
CA ALA A 199 14.63 4.38 19.25
C ALA A 199 14.89 2.98 19.87
N GLU A 200 14.02 2.54 20.77
CA GLU A 200 13.97 1.17 21.30
C GLU A 200 12.80 0.44 20.66
N PRO A 201 13.03 -0.34 19.58
CA PRO A 201 11.96 -1.00 18.86
C PRO A 201 11.24 -2.03 19.74
N TYR A 202 9.92 -2.04 19.66
CA TYR A 202 9.09 -3.07 20.26
C TYR A 202 7.97 -3.43 19.29
N VAL A 203 7.90 -4.70 18.92
CA VAL A 203 6.95 -5.22 17.94
C VAL A 203 6.15 -6.35 18.56
N GLU A 204 4.85 -6.17 18.70
CA GLU A 204 3.93 -7.20 19.16
C GLU A 204 3.29 -7.91 17.98
N VAL A 205 3.41 -9.24 17.92
CA VAL A 205 2.83 -10.10 16.89
C VAL A 205 1.82 -11.04 17.54
N ARG A 206 0.55 -10.83 17.24
CA ARG A 206 -0.53 -11.69 17.75
C ARG A 206 -1.28 -12.32 16.58
N ILE A 207 -1.36 -13.65 16.57
CA ILE A 207 -2.17 -14.40 15.62
C ILE A 207 -3.20 -15.21 16.40
N THR A 208 -4.49 -15.00 16.09
CA THR A 208 -5.60 -15.74 16.69
C THR A 208 -6.44 -16.37 15.60
N PHE A 209 -7.01 -17.55 15.90
CA PHE A 209 -7.93 -18.24 14.99
C PHE A 209 -9.35 -18.17 15.54
N GLN A 210 -10.27 -17.57 14.79
CA GLN A 210 -11.68 -17.44 15.15
C GLN A 210 -12.56 -17.47 13.89
N ASN A 211 -13.69 -18.15 13.97
CA ASN A 211 -14.70 -18.17 12.89
C ASN A 211 -14.13 -18.50 11.51
N GLN A 212 -13.30 -19.54 11.40
CA GLN A 212 -12.61 -19.95 10.17
C GLN A 212 -11.73 -18.82 9.55
N SER A 213 -11.21 -17.96 10.37
CA SER A 213 -10.35 -16.86 9.96
C SER A 213 -9.16 -16.73 10.92
N ALA A 214 -8.00 -16.45 10.35
CA ALA A 214 -6.83 -16.01 11.09
C ALA A 214 -6.87 -14.48 11.20
N LEU A 215 -6.76 -13.98 12.42
CA LEU A 215 -6.58 -12.57 12.71
C LEU A 215 -5.10 -12.36 13.07
N ILE A 216 -4.38 -11.63 12.22
CA ILE A 216 -2.97 -11.30 12.38
C ILE A 216 -2.89 -9.84 12.79
N ALA A 217 -2.48 -9.56 14.01
CA ALA A 217 -2.26 -8.22 14.54
C ALA A 217 -0.75 -8.00 14.72
N ILE A 218 -0.21 -6.98 14.05
CA ILE A 218 1.17 -6.55 14.19
C ILE A 218 1.16 -5.10 14.68
N SER A 219 1.69 -4.89 15.87
CA SER A 219 1.71 -3.59 16.55
C SER A 219 3.14 -3.11 16.74
N ASP A 220 3.38 -1.83 16.50
CA ASP A 220 4.64 -1.15 16.78
C ASP A 220 4.51 -0.14 17.93
N ASN A 221 5.64 0.38 18.41
CA ASN A 221 5.70 1.46 19.41
C ASN A 221 6.12 2.80 18.77
N GLY A 222 5.80 3.01 17.51
CA GLY A 222 6.11 4.23 16.77
C GLY A 222 5.14 5.39 17.04
N PRO A 223 5.17 6.44 16.21
CA PRO A 223 4.30 7.61 16.35
C PRO A 223 2.83 7.35 15.96
N GLY A 224 2.53 6.14 15.45
CA GLY A 224 1.20 5.82 14.92
C GLY A 224 0.90 6.44 13.56
N ILE A 225 -0.35 6.28 13.09
CA ILE A 225 -0.79 6.73 11.76
C ILE A 225 -2.05 7.58 11.90
N PRO A 226 -2.00 8.87 11.50
CA PRO A 226 -3.15 9.77 11.52
C PRO A 226 -4.35 9.20 10.76
N ARG A 227 -5.57 9.39 11.28
CA ARG A 227 -6.80 8.80 10.72
C ARG A 227 -6.99 9.09 9.23
N HIS A 228 -6.70 10.32 8.78
CA HIS A 228 -6.86 10.72 7.38
C HIS A 228 -5.86 10.06 6.42
N LEU A 229 -4.77 9.47 6.92
CA LEU A 229 -3.75 8.77 6.15
C LEU A 229 -3.98 7.24 6.09
N ARG A 230 -4.74 6.65 7.02
CA ARG A 230 -4.90 5.20 7.18
C ARG A 230 -5.36 4.46 5.92
N ARG A 231 -6.17 5.09 5.08
CA ARG A 231 -6.55 4.54 3.78
C ARG A 231 -5.49 4.79 2.71
N LYS A 232 -4.79 5.93 2.79
CA LYS A 232 -3.82 6.36 1.77
C LYS A 232 -2.52 5.57 1.82
N ILE A 233 -2.09 5.10 3.00
CA ILE A 233 -0.85 4.34 3.17
C ILE A 233 -0.80 3.03 2.38
N PHE A 234 -1.97 2.46 2.05
CA PHE A 234 -2.08 1.26 1.21
C PHE A 234 -2.13 1.58 -0.29
N SER A 235 -2.06 2.84 -0.67
CA SER A 235 -2.03 3.22 -2.09
C SER A 235 -0.63 3.01 -2.65
N ARG A 236 -0.58 2.53 -3.90
CA ARG A 236 0.67 2.32 -4.63
C ARG A 236 1.52 3.60 -4.62
N PHE A 237 2.81 3.48 -4.28
CA PHE A 237 3.79 4.58 -4.25
C PHE A 237 3.51 5.69 -3.23
N TYR A 238 2.62 5.43 -2.28
CA TYR A 238 2.32 6.41 -1.24
C TYR A 238 3.36 6.35 -0.11
N ARG A 239 3.86 7.51 0.28
CA ARG A 239 4.72 7.71 1.45
C ARG A 239 4.16 8.88 2.26
N ALA A 240 4.06 8.72 3.57
CA ALA A 240 3.64 9.78 4.47
C ALA A 240 4.78 10.81 4.66
N GLY A 241 4.43 12.10 4.78
CA GLY A 241 5.38 13.22 4.94
C GLY A 241 5.81 13.85 3.61
N ASP A 242 6.28 15.11 3.69
CA ASP A 242 6.85 15.86 2.57
C ASP A 242 8.21 15.29 2.16
N GLU A 243 8.64 15.55 0.92
CA GLU A 243 9.89 15.02 0.37
C GLU A 243 11.12 15.33 1.20
N LEU A 244 11.14 16.50 1.85
CA LEU A 244 12.22 16.95 2.73
C LEU A 244 12.22 16.30 4.13
N GLU A 245 11.08 15.74 4.55
CA GLU A 245 10.93 15.08 5.87
C GLU A 245 11.04 13.54 5.80
N ARG A 246 11.24 12.96 4.62
CA ARG A 246 11.31 11.51 4.38
C ARG A 246 12.64 10.92 4.90
N ARG A 247 12.75 10.78 6.21
CA ARG A 247 13.97 10.27 6.88
C ARG A 247 14.22 8.77 6.69
N LYS A 248 13.22 7.97 6.32
CA LYS A 248 13.34 6.50 6.23
C LYS A 248 13.29 6.01 4.78
N PRO A 249 14.19 5.10 4.38
CA PRO A 249 14.28 4.61 3.00
C PRO A 249 13.06 3.76 2.61
N GLY A 250 12.68 3.79 1.32
CA GLY A 250 11.66 2.93 0.76
C GLY A 250 10.86 3.56 -0.39
N VAL A 251 10.36 2.74 -1.31
CA VAL A 251 9.65 3.16 -2.53
C VAL A 251 8.13 3.25 -2.37
N GLY A 252 7.57 2.97 -1.18
CA GLY A 252 6.13 3.02 -0.93
C GLY A 252 5.33 1.87 -1.58
N LEU A 253 5.93 0.70 -1.72
CA LEU A 253 5.31 -0.49 -2.32
C LEU A 253 4.88 -1.54 -1.29
N GLY A 254 5.52 -1.61 -0.12
CA GLY A 254 5.31 -2.70 0.83
C GLY A 254 3.86 -2.84 1.30
N LEU A 255 3.22 -1.76 1.78
CA LEU A 255 1.82 -1.82 2.22
C LEU A 255 0.83 -2.00 1.06
N PHE A 256 1.15 -1.52 -0.13
CA PHE A 256 0.36 -1.82 -1.32
C PHE A 256 0.42 -3.32 -1.66
N LEU A 257 1.60 -3.95 -1.60
CA LEU A 257 1.77 -5.40 -1.78
C LEU A 257 0.94 -6.18 -0.75
N VAL A 258 1.06 -5.82 0.53
CA VAL A 258 0.27 -6.42 1.61
C VAL A 258 -1.23 -6.38 1.29
N ARG A 259 -1.75 -5.20 0.95
CA ARG A 259 -3.16 -5.04 0.60
C ARG A 259 -3.56 -5.89 -0.61
N SER A 260 -2.75 -5.90 -1.66
CA SER A 260 -3.02 -6.67 -2.88
C SER A 260 -3.05 -8.19 -2.61
N ILE A 261 -2.14 -8.69 -1.76
CA ILE A 261 -2.12 -10.09 -1.33
C ILE A 261 -3.36 -10.41 -0.50
N VAL A 262 -3.70 -9.59 0.49
CA VAL A 262 -4.86 -9.78 1.35
C VAL A 262 -6.17 -9.80 0.55
N GLU A 263 -6.35 -8.87 -0.39
CA GLU A 263 -7.52 -8.83 -1.28
C GLU A 263 -7.59 -10.08 -2.17
N ARG A 264 -6.46 -10.57 -2.70
CA ARG A 264 -6.37 -11.82 -3.48
C ARG A 264 -6.73 -13.05 -2.67
N LEU A 265 -6.37 -13.08 -1.39
CA LEU A 265 -6.71 -14.15 -0.44
C LEU A 265 -8.12 -13.99 0.15
N LYS A 266 -8.93 -13.05 -0.39
CA LYS A 266 -10.30 -12.75 0.08
C LYS A 266 -10.37 -12.33 1.55
N GLY A 267 -9.31 -11.72 2.04
CA GLY A 267 -9.20 -11.17 3.39
C GLY A 267 -9.48 -9.67 3.45
N SER A 268 -9.17 -9.09 4.61
CA SER A 268 -9.23 -7.65 4.82
C SER A 268 -8.03 -7.16 5.63
N ILE A 269 -7.62 -5.91 5.41
CA ILE A 269 -6.58 -5.26 6.19
C ILE A 269 -7.05 -3.89 6.65
N THR A 270 -6.81 -3.60 7.92
CA THR A 270 -7.07 -2.30 8.54
C THR A 270 -5.88 -1.86 9.38
N VAL A 271 -5.85 -0.56 9.73
CA VAL A 271 -4.86 -0.02 10.65
C VAL A 271 -5.55 0.86 11.68
N SER A 272 -5.15 0.70 12.93
CA SER A 272 -5.65 1.46 14.08
C SER A 272 -4.49 2.00 14.92
N GLU A 273 -4.81 2.82 15.91
CA GLU A 273 -3.89 3.15 16.98
C GLU A 273 -3.68 1.92 17.87
N ARG A 274 -2.47 1.77 18.37
CA ARG A 274 -2.16 0.74 19.36
C ARG A 274 -2.93 1.02 20.65
N ILE A 275 -3.48 -0.02 21.27
CA ILE A 275 -4.21 0.11 22.52
C ILE A 275 -3.21 0.30 23.67
N LYS A 276 -3.45 1.29 24.54
CA LYS A 276 -2.68 1.64 25.76
C LYS A 276 -1.31 2.30 25.56
N HIS A 277 -0.71 2.25 24.37
CA HIS A 277 0.62 2.83 24.11
C HIS A 277 0.63 3.55 22.77
N PRO A 278 1.52 4.54 22.54
CA PRO A 278 1.74 5.09 21.21
C PRO A 278 2.12 4.00 20.22
N GLY A 279 1.68 4.11 18.97
CA GLY A 279 2.02 3.16 17.91
C GLY A 279 0.87 2.92 16.95
N ALA A 280 1.13 2.09 15.94
CA ALA A 280 0.12 1.60 15.03
C ALA A 280 -0.08 0.08 15.22
N THR A 281 -1.30 -0.38 14.94
CA THR A 281 -1.64 -1.81 14.85
C THR A 281 -2.22 -2.08 13.48
N PHE A 282 -1.54 -2.92 12.71
CA PHE A 282 -2.06 -3.49 11.48
C PHE A 282 -2.82 -4.77 11.79
N LEU A 283 -4.08 -4.83 11.39
CA LEU A 283 -4.94 -6.00 11.58
C LEU A 283 -5.29 -6.58 10.21
N VAL A 284 -4.83 -7.80 9.96
CA VAL A 284 -5.14 -8.58 8.77
C VAL A 284 -6.05 -9.74 9.15
N THR A 285 -7.12 -9.94 8.38
CA THR A 285 -8.02 -11.08 8.51
C THR A 285 -7.95 -11.90 7.24
N LEU A 286 -7.64 -13.20 7.34
CA LEU A 286 -7.57 -14.12 6.21
C LEU A 286 -8.45 -15.35 6.47
N PRO A 287 -9.12 -15.92 5.46
CA PRO A 287 -9.74 -17.23 5.58
C PRO A 287 -8.68 -18.28 5.97
N ALA A 288 -8.96 -19.07 7.01
CA ALA A 288 -7.99 -19.99 7.58
C ALA A 288 -8.69 -21.26 8.10
N ARG A 289 -7.88 -22.27 8.40
CA ARG A 289 -8.28 -23.44 9.16
C ARG A 289 -7.36 -23.63 10.36
N GLU A 290 -7.81 -24.42 11.33
CA GLU A 290 -6.98 -24.81 12.47
C GLU A 290 -5.84 -25.71 11.99
N ASP A 291 -4.63 -25.49 12.51
CA ASP A 291 -3.49 -26.36 12.23
C ASP A 291 -3.44 -27.51 13.24
N LEU A 292 -4.09 -28.61 12.88
CA LEU A 292 -4.14 -29.81 13.71
C LEU A 292 -2.80 -30.57 13.79
N SER A 293 -1.85 -30.26 12.94
CA SER A 293 -0.51 -30.91 12.94
C SER A 293 0.36 -30.49 14.11
N ALA A 294 0.03 -29.36 14.75
CA ALA A 294 0.76 -28.83 15.90
C ALA A 294 0.25 -29.35 17.27
N LEU A 295 -0.82 -30.14 17.29
CA LEU A 295 -1.28 -30.76 18.54
C LEU A 295 -0.30 -31.86 18.94
N PRO A 296 0.27 -31.84 20.17
CA PRO A 296 1.05 -32.95 20.65
C PRO A 296 0.14 -34.20 20.65
N ASN A 297 0.62 -35.28 20.03
CA ASN A 297 -0.05 -36.58 20.04
C ASN A 297 -0.47 -36.87 21.49
N LYS A 298 -1.74 -36.68 21.83
CA LYS A 298 -2.31 -37.26 23.04
C LYS A 298 -2.36 -38.76 22.77
N THR A 299 -1.29 -39.46 23.08
CA THR A 299 -1.28 -40.92 23.29
C THR A 299 -2.38 -41.23 24.29
N VAL A 300 -3.37 -41.96 23.82
CA VAL A 300 -4.40 -42.61 24.63
C VAL A 300 -3.77 -43.68 25.47
#